data_1caf0e938ba064c2c4d751c8cae32a4c
#
_entry.id   1caf0e938ba064c2c4d751c8cae32a4c
#
_cell.length_a   1.000
_cell.length_b   1.000
_cell.length_c   1.000
_cell.angle_alpha   90.00
_cell.angle_beta   90.00
_cell.angle_gamma   90.00
#
_symmetry.space_group_name_H-M   'P 1'
#
loop_
_entity.id
_entity.type
_entity.pdbx_description
1 polymer ?
#
loop_
_entity_poly.entity_id
_entity_poly.type
_entity_poly.pdbx_seq_one_letter_code
_entity_poly.pdbx_strand_id
1 'polypeptide(L)' 'MDREKLDRLLLRPGEVGEVLGLCRSKAYELIACGTIPSIRIGKSVRVSAETLRKWVSDQQVSPP' A
#
# COMPACT_ATOMS: atom_id res chain seq x y z
N MET A 1 0.78 -2.32 24.02
CA MET A 1 1.17 -2.17 22.65
C MET A 1 -0.02 -1.89 21.78
N ASP A 2 0.12 -0.93 21.00
CA ASP A 2 -0.97 -0.42 20.22
C ASP A 2 -1.08 -1.10 18.88
N ARG A 3 -2.12 -1.87 18.71
CA ARG A 3 -2.36 -2.53 17.44
C ARG A 3 -2.59 -1.52 16.33
N GLU A 4 -3.24 -0.43 16.69
CA GLU A 4 -3.51 0.61 15.71
C GLU A 4 -2.24 1.20 15.14
N LYS A 5 -1.24 1.37 15.98
CA LYS A 5 0.03 1.90 15.53
C LYS A 5 0.69 0.96 14.53
N LEU A 6 0.65 -0.34 14.83
CA LEU A 6 1.24 -1.32 13.94
C LEU A 6 0.51 -1.36 12.61
N ASP A 7 -0.82 -1.26 12.66
CA ASP A 7 -1.61 -1.27 11.44
C ASP A 7 -1.33 -0.04 10.60
N ARG A 8 -1.05 1.08 11.24
CA ARG A 8 -0.75 2.30 10.50
C ARG A 8 0.62 2.26 9.87
N LEU A 9 1.53 1.51 10.46
CA LEU A 9 2.87 1.40 9.90
C LEU A 9 2.88 0.52 8.68
N LEU A 10 2.13 -0.56 8.73
CA LEU A 10 2.10 -1.52 7.64
C LEU A 10 0.65 -1.81 7.27
N LEU A 11 0.40 -1.82 5.98
CA LEU A 11 -0.93 -2.05 5.45
C LEU A 11 -0.97 -3.38 4.73
N ARG A 12 -2.10 -4.06 4.84
CA ARG A 12 -2.34 -5.25 4.06
C ARG A 12 -2.75 -4.86 2.65
N PRO A 13 -2.56 -5.76 1.69
CA PRO A 13 -2.96 -5.42 0.31
C PRO A 13 -4.42 -4.98 0.20
N GLY A 14 -5.32 -5.62 0.95
CA GLY A 14 -6.71 -5.23 0.93
C GLY A 14 -6.93 -3.82 1.43
N GLU A 15 -6.17 -3.46 2.46
CA GLU A 15 -6.26 -2.11 3.02
C GLU A 15 -5.71 -1.09 2.04
N VAL A 16 -4.68 -1.45 1.31
CA VAL A 16 -4.12 -0.57 0.30
C VAL A 16 -5.19 -0.24 -0.74
N GLY A 17 -5.96 -1.24 -1.14
CA GLY A 17 -7.05 -1.01 -2.08
C GLY A 17 -8.08 -0.04 -1.54
N GLU A 18 -8.44 -0.22 -0.28
CA GLU A 18 -9.42 0.66 0.36
C GLU A 18 -8.92 2.09 0.42
N VAL A 19 -7.68 2.25 0.82
CA VAL A 19 -7.09 3.58 0.95
C VAL A 19 -7.02 4.28 -0.40
N LEU A 20 -6.69 3.53 -1.44
CA LEU A 20 -6.55 4.10 -2.77
C LEU A 20 -7.86 4.15 -3.54
N GLY A 21 -8.91 3.59 -2.99
CA GLY A 21 -10.18 3.55 -3.69
C GLY A 21 -10.20 2.56 -4.83
N LEU A 22 -9.38 1.53 -4.73
CA LEU A 22 -9.30 0.50 -5.75
C LEU A 22 -9.90 -0.81 -5.24
N CYS A 23 -10.31 -1.66 -6.14
CA CYS A 23 -10.76 -2.97 -5.72
C CYS A 23 -9.55 -3.80 -5.27
N ARG A 24 -9.84 -4.85 -4.50
CA ARG A 24 -8.79 -5.67 -3.93
C ARG A 24 -7.92 -6.29 -5.01
N SER A 25 -8.52 -6.76 -6.07
CA SER A 25 -7.79 -7.39 -7.15
C SER A 25 -6.78 -6.45 -7.76
N LYS A 26 -7.18 -5.20 -7.97
CA LYS A 26 -6.29 -4.21 -8.55
C LYS A 26 -5.13 -3.91 -7.62
N ALA A 27 -5.41 -3.79 -6.33
CA ALA A 27 -4.36 -3.54 -5.35
C ALA A 27 -3.35 -4.68 -5.34
N TYR A 28 -3.83 -5.91 -5.32
CA TYR A 28 -2.95 -7.07 -5.36
C TYR A 28 -2.11 -7.09 -6.63
N GLU A 29 -2.72 -6.74 -7.73
CA GLU A 29 -2.02 -6.72 -9.01
C GLU A 29 -0.88 -5.71 -8.99
N LEU A 30 -1.15 -4.51 -8.49
CA LEU A 30 -0.14 -3.46 -8.44
C LEU A 30 1.01 -3.84 -7.50
N ILE A 31 0.69 -4.51 -6.41
CA ILE A 31 1.71 -4.94 -5.47
C ILE A 31 2.51 -6.09 -6.05
N ALA A 32 1.83 -7.02 -6.70
CA ALA A 32 2.49 -8.19 -7.24
C ALA A 32 3.45 -7.85 -8.37
N CYS A 33 3.09 -6.89 -9.21
CA CYS A 33 3.96 -6.52 -10.31
C CYS A 33 5.02 -5.50 -9.92
N GLY A 34 5.03 -5.09 -8.66
CA GLY A 34 6.07 -4.21 -8.16
C GLY A 34 5.81 -2.73 -8.38
N THR A 35 4.64 -2.38 -8.91
CA THR A 35 4.30 -0.98 -9.12
C THR A 35 4.22 -0.25 -7.79
N ILE A 36 3.62 -0.89 -6.79
CA ILE A 36 3.57 -0.35 -5.45
C ILE A 36 4.64 -1.06 -4.63
N PRO A 37 5.59 -0.31 -4.04
CA PRO A 37 6.62 -0.91 -3.21
C PRO A 37 6.00 -1.65 -2.04
N SER A 38 6.51 -2.84 -1.77
CA SER A 38 5.98 -3.66 -0.70
C SER A 38 7.09 -4.33 0.06
N ILE A 39 6.76 -4.82 1.24
CA ILE A 39 7.68 -5.53 2.10
C ILE A 39 7.15 -6.93 2.28
N ARG A 40 8.03 -7.91 2.15
CA ARG A 40 7.64 -9.29 2.39
C ARG A 40 8.18 -9.74 3.74
N ILE A 41 7.27 -10.15 4.60
CA ILE A 41 7.62 -10.65 5.92
C ILE A 41 7.15 -12.10 5.99
N GLY A 42 8.09 -13.02 5.88
CA GLY A 42 7.73 -14.43 5.79
C GLY A 42 6.87 -14.67 4.58
N LYS A 43 5.66 -15.13 4.79
CA LYS A 43 4.71 -15.37 3.70
C LYS A 43 3.74 -14.21 3.54
N SER A 44 3.89 -13.20 4.35
CA SER A 44 2.97 -12.07 4.33
C SER A 44 3.54 -10.92 3.54
N VAL A 45 2.68 -10.24 2.82
CA VAL A 45 3.06 -9.06 2.06
C VAL A 45 2.43 -7.85 2.73
N ARG A 46 3.21 -6.83 2.95
CA ARG A 46 2.73 -5.61 3.58
C ARG A 46 3.28 -4.41 2.84
N VAL A 47 2.56 -3.30 2.94
CA VAL A 47 2.99 -2.05 2.33
C VAL A 47 3.16 -1.04 3.45
N SER A 48 4.32 -0.41 3.51
CA SER A 48 4.56 0.62 4.51
C SER A 48 3.65 1.81 4.22
N ALA A 49 2.98 2.28 5.26
CA ALA A 49 2.07 3.42 5.10
C ALA A 49 2.84 4.64 4.60
N GLU A 50 4.04 4.81 5.11
CA GLU A 50 4.87 5.93 4.72
C GLU A 50 5.27 5.83 3.25
N THR A 51 5.68 4.63 2.85
CA THR A 51 6.06 4.38 1.47
C THR A 51 4.87 4.57 0.54
N LEU A 52 3.71 4.13 0.98
CA LEU A 52 2.51 4.27 0.16
C LEU A 52 2.16 5.75 -0.03
N ARG A 53 2.29 6.53 1.02
CA ARG A 53 2.05 7.95 0.93
C ARG A 53 2.96 8.60 -0.10
N LYS A 54 4.23 8.24 -0.04
CA LYS A 54 5.19 8.78 -0.95
C LYS A 54 4.89 8.35 -2.38
N TRP A 55 4.52 7.08 -2.53
CA TRP A 55 4.18 6.55 -3.84
C TRP A 55 3.00 7.30 -4.44
N VAL A 56 1.98 7.55 -3.63
CA VAL A 56 0.79 8.26 -4.08
C VAL A 56 1.16 9.68 -4.49
N SER A 57 2.02 10.31 -3.70
CA SER A 57 2.47 11.66 -4.01
C SER A 57 3.18 11.71 -5.35
N ASP A 58 3.99 10.69 -5.61
CA ASP A 58 4.73 10.62 -6.88
C ASP A 58 3.81 10.38 -8.07
N GLN A 59 2.66 9.77 -7.82
CA GLN A 59 1.71 9.48 -8.87
C GLN A 59 0.85 10.69 -9.22
N GLN A 60 0.87 11.69 -8.38
CA GLN A 60 0.07 12.87 -8.64
C GLN A 60 0.66 13.63 -9.80
N VAL A 61 -0.08 13.66 -10.86
CA VAL A 61 0.33 14.41 -12.04
C VAL A 61 -0.24 15.80 -11.91
N SER A 62 0.62 16.78 -12.09
CA SER A 62 0.14 18.14 -12.05
C SER A 62 -0.93 18.30 -13.09
N PRO A 63 -2.11 18.77 -12.70
CA PRO A 63 -3.14 19.00 -13.70
C PRO A 63 -2.66 20.03 -14.68
N PRO A 64 -3.03 19.85 -15.91
CA PRO A 64 -2.65 20.80 -16.94
C PRO A 64 -3.20 22.18 -16.67
#